data_8b6dcf02d18f8939f78ab727eb8b5a50
#
_entry.id   8b6dcf02d18f8939f78ab727eb8b5a50
#
_cell.length_a   1.000
_cell.length_b   1.000
_cell.length_c   1.000
_cell.angle_alpha   90.00
_cell.angle_beta   90.00
_cell.angle_gamma   90.00
#
_symmetry.space_group_name_H-M   'P 1'
#
loop_
_entity.id
_entity.type
_entity.pdbx_description
1 polymer ?
#
loop_
_entity_poly.entity_id
_entity_poly.type
_entity_poly.pdbx_seq_one_letter_code
_entity_poly.pdbx_strand_id
1 'polypeptide(L)'
;MEKLIFASLALACAGTVRAAIHTETVEYIQSGTTLEGFVAYDDALKGARPGVLVVHQWLGLTDYEKHRAEMLAQLGYVAFCADIYGKGVRPQDTQEAGVQAGKYKNDRAVFEIESGAYTFKSGF
;
A
#
# COMPACT_ATOMS: atom_id res chain seq x y z
N MET A 1 -4.92 35.06 -58.53
CA MET A 1 -4.45 35.29 -57.13
C MET A 1 -4.98 34.14 -56.30
N GLU A 2 -4.22 33.07 -56.17
CA GLU A 2 -4.58 31.92 -55.37
C GLU A 2 -4.15 32.15 -53.93
N LYS A 3 -5.09 32.07 -53.00
CA LYS A 3 -4.83 32.14 -51.56
C LYS A 3 -4.52 30.73 -51.04
N LEU A 4 -3.26 30.48 -50.77
CA LEU A 4 -2.80 29.30 -50.02
C LEU A 4 -3.21 29.42 -48.56
N ILE A 5 -4.16 28.60 -48.15
CA ILE A 5 -4.54 28.44 -46.75
C ILE A 5 -3.61 27.40 -46.12
N PHE A 6 -2.66 27.83 -45.31
CA PHE A 6 -1.86 26.93 -44.47
C PHE A 6 -2.71 26.47 -43.28
N ALA A 7 -3.19 25.25 -43.34
CA ALA A 7 -3.79 24.61 -42.19
C ALA A 7 -2.66 24.12 -41.25
N SER A 8 -2.43 24.85 -40.14
CA SER A 8 -1.56 24.40 -39.10
C SER A 8 -2.17 23.23 -38.33
N LEU A 9 -1.66 22.05 -38.58
CA LEU A 9 -2.01 20.83 -37.82
C LEU A 9 -1.30 20.91 -36.44
N ALA A 10 -2.02 21.37 -35.44
CA ALA A 10 -1.53 21.33 -34.05
C ALA A 10 -1.55 19.87 -33.58
N LEU A 11 -0.37 19.25 -33.56
CA LEU A 11 -0.15 17.93 -32.97
C LEU A 11 -0.26 18.05 -31.45
N ALA A 12 -1.43 17.75 -30.89
CA ALA A 12 -1.62 17.68 -29.46
C ALA A 12 -0.81 16.49 -28.93
N CYS A 13 0.33 16.77 -28.33
CA CYS A 13 1.08 15.79 -27.56
C CYS A 13 0.24 15.41 -26.32
N ALA A 14 -0.56 14.36 -26.42
CA ALA A 14 -1.19 13.75 -25.27
C ALA A 14 -0.06 13.14 -24.42
N GLY A 15 0.45 13.91 -23.46
CA GLY A 15 1.38 13.41 -22.45
C GLY A 15 0.68 12.26 -21.71
N THR A 16 1.20 11.06 -21.80
CA THR A 16 0.76 9.96 -20.97
C THR A 16 1.09 10.31 -19.53
N VAL A 17 0.06 10.65 -18.74
CA VAL A 17 0.20 10.77 -17.28
C VAL A 17 0.56 9.37 -16.78
N ARG A 18 1.82 9.17 -16.49
CA ARG A 18 2.29 7.94 -15.87
C ARG A 18 1.87 7.99 -14.41
N ALA A 19 1.21 6.95 -13.92
CA ALA A 19 0.91 6.78 -12.51
C ALA A 19 2.19 6.98 -11.69
N ALA A 20 2.18 7.92 -10.76
CA ALA A 20 3.26 8.14 -9.81
C ALA A 20 2.87 7.43 -8.52
N ILE A 21 3.35 6.18 -8.37
CA ILE A 21 3.06 5.41 -7.16
C ILE A 21 3.85 6.00 -6.00
N HIS A 22 3.12 6.55 -5.05
CA HIS A 22 3.66 6.99 -3.78
C HIS A 22 3.71 5.81 -2.82
N THR A 23 4.83 5.67 -2.11
CA THR A 23 5.01 4.64 -1.09
C THR A 23 5.57 5.25 0.18
N GLU A 24 5.09 4.77 1.31
CA GLU A 24 5.51 5.26 2.63
C GLU A 24 5.52 4.11 3.65
N THR A 25 6.53 4.13 4.52
CA THR A 25 6.56 3.28 5.72
C THR A 25 5.87 4.03 6.86
N VAL A 26 4.90 3.41 7.49
CA VAL A 26 4.07 4.01 8.54
C VAL A 26 4.27 3.26 9.85
N GLU A 27 4.73 3.97 10.87
CA GLU A 27 4.79 3.41 12.23
C GLU A 27 3.46 3.65 12.96
N TYR A 28 3.00 2.63 13.67
CA TYR A 28 1.80 2.70 14.50
C TYR A 28 1.96 1.78 15.72
N ILE A 29 1.12 2.00 16.73
CA ILE A 29 1.17 1.24 17.98
C ILE A 29 -0.12 0.45 18.13
N GLN A 30 0.01 -0.85 18.36
CA GLN A 30 -1.10 -1.72 18.70
C GLN A 30 -0.76 -2.49 19.98
N SER A 31 -1.63 -2.41 20.99
CA SER A 31 -1.46 -3.10 22.28
C SER A 31 -0.06 -2.92 22.91
N GLY A 32 0.52 -1.71 22.77
CA GLY A 32 1.85 -1.38 23.29
C GLY A 32 3.03 -1.86 22.44
N THR A 33 2.77 -2.53 21.31
CA THR A 33 3.81 -2.96 20.35
C THR A 33 3.90 -1.93 19.21
N THR A 34 5.12 -1.48 18.92
CA THR A 34 5.38 -0.66 17.73
C THR A 34 5.41 -1.55 16.49
N LEU A 35 4.59 -1.22 15.54
CA LEU A 35 4.43 -1.91 14.25
C LEU A 35 4.90 -0.98 13.13
N GLU A 36 5.34 -1.56 12.02
CA GLU A 36 5.83 -0.84 10.86
C GLU A 36 5.14 -1.35 9.59
N GLY A 37 4.07 -0.67 9.20
CA GLY A 37 3.32 -0.95 8.00
C GLY A 37 3.90 -0.25 6.77
N PHE A 38 3.30 -0.54 5.62
CA PHE A 38 3.67 0.06 4.35
C PHE A 38 2.42 0.45 3.57
N VAL A 39 2.39 1.67 3.08
CA VAL A 39 1.29 2.20 2.27
C VAL A 39 1.75 2.44 0.84
N ALA A 40 0.87 2.16 -0.13
CA ALA A 40 1.09 2.50 -1.52
C ALA A 40 -0.19 3.04 -2.16
N TYR A 41 -0.09 4.09 -2.94
CA TYR A 41 -1.20 4.68 -3.69
C TYR A 41 -0.69 5.49 -4.89
N ASP A 42 -1.55 5.71 -5.89
CA ASP A 42 -1.25 6.61 -7.00
C ASP A 42 -1.61 8.05 -6.61
N ASP A 43 -0.62 8.92 -6.47
CA ASP A 43 -0.80 10.33 -6.07
C ASP A 43 -1.36 11.22 -7.18
N ALA A 44 -1.36 10.76 -8.43
CA ALA A 44 -2.01 11.43 -9.54
C ALA A 44 -3.55 11.35 -9.46
N LEU A 45 -4.08 10.32 -8.80
CA LEU A 45 -5.51 10.14 -8.62
C LEU A 45 -6.02 10.94 -7.42
N LYS A 46 -7.06 11.75 -7.63
CA LYS A 46 -7.70 12.57 -6.59
C LYS A 46 -9.05 12.00 -6.20
N GLY A 47 -9.46 12.30 -4.96
CA GLY A 47 -10.74 11.89 -4.41
C GLY A 47 -10.70 10.57 -3.62
N ALA A 48 -11.86 10.16 -3.11
CA ALA A 48 -12.00 8.94 -2.32
C ALA A 48 -11.74 7.70 -3.19
N ARG A 49 -10.98 6.77 -2.66
CA ARG A 49 -10.62 5.51 -3.31
C ARG A 49 -10.84 4.34 -2.36
N PRO A 50 -11.16 3.15 -2.88
CA PRO A 50 -11.25 1.97 -2.03
C PRO A 50 -9.89 1.63 -1.43
N GLY A 51 -9.89 1.30 -0.15
CA GLY A 51 -8.71 0.79 0.56
C GLY A 51 -8.62 -0.72 0.49
N VAL A 52 -7.40 -1.24 0.41
CA VAL A 52 -7.10 -2.68 0.48
C VAL A 52 -6.11 -2.91 1.61
N LEU A 53 -6.49 -3.77 2.56
CA LEU A 53 -5.58 -4.24 3.60
C LEU A 53 -4.84 -5.49 3.08
N VAL A 54 -3.52 -5.42 3.05
CA VAL A 54 -2.65 -6.55 2.73
C VAL A 54 -2.07 -7.09 4.02
N VAL A 55 -2.38 -8.33 4.33
CA VAL A 55 -1.84 -9.03 5.50
C VAL A 55 -0.67 -9.89 5.04
N HIS A 56 0.44 -9.80 5.76
CA HIS A 56 1.64 -10.54 5.40
C HIS A 56 1.50 -12.04 5.66
N GLN A 57 2.35 -12.81 4.99
CA GLN A 57 2.46 -14.24 5.14
C GLN A 57 3.33 -14.61 6.36
N TRP A 58 3.78 -15.82 6.37
CA TRP A 58 4.51 -16.48 7.44
C TRP A 58 5.80 -15.76 7.88
N LEU A 59 6.53 -15.13 6.95
CA LEU A 59 7.81 -14.47 7.19
C LEU A 59 7.69 -12.99 7.61
N GLY A 60 6.49 -12.51 7.90
CA GLY A 60 6.26 -11.11 8.24
C GLY A 60 6.13 -10.21 7.01
N LEU A 61 6.11 -8.90 7.23
CA LEU A 61 6.01 -7.91 6.16
C LEU A 61 7.35 -7.83 5.39
N THR A 62 7.35 -8.39 4.20
CA THR A 62 8.53 -8.47 3.32
C THR A 62 8.35 -7.61 2.06
N ASP A 63 9.36 -7.58 1.21
CA ASP A 63 9.27 -6.89 -0.09
C ASP A 63 8.21 -7.48 -1.02
N TYR A 64 7.80 -8.73 -0.79
CA TYR A 64 6.71 -9.35 -1.56
C TYR A 64 5.38 -8.62 -1.32
N GLU A 65 5.00 -8.38 -0.07
CA GLU A 65 3.77 -7.68 0.28
C GLU A 65 3.81 -6.22 -0.17
N LYS A 66 4.96 -5.56 -0.03
CA LYS A 66 5.16 -4.18 -0.52
C LYS A 66 4.95 -4.09 -2.03
N HIS A 67 5.55 -5.01 -2.79
CA HIS A 67 5.34 -5.07 -4.23
C HIS A 67 3.86 -5.33 -4.61
N ARG A 68 3.16 -6.18 -3.85
CA ARG A 68 1.72 -6.39 -4.03
C ARG A 68 0.91 -5.13 -3.79
N ALA A 69 1.27 -4.35 -2.77
CA ALA A 69 0.64 -3.05 -2.51
C ALA A 69 0.85 -2.06 -3.67
N GLU A 70 2.05 -2.00 -4.23
CA GLU A 70 2.34 -1.16 -5.39
C GLU A 70 1.51 -1.57 -6.63
N MET A 71 1.34 -2.87 -6.88
CA MET A 71 0.48 -3.37 -7.95
C MET A 71 -0.99 -2.96 -7.75
N LEU A 72 -1.49 -3.01 -6.52
CA LEU A 72 -2.84 -2.55 -6.17
C LEU A 72 -2.97 -1.03 -6.36
N ALA A 73 -1.95 -0.27 -5.98
CA ALA A 73 -1.90 1.16 -6.20
C ALA A 73 -1.97 1.54 -7.68
N GLN A 74 -1.30 0.78 -8.55
CA GLN A 74 -1.39 0.94 -10.02
C GLN A 74 -2.80 0.71 -10.57
N LEU A 75 -3.62 -0.08 -9.86
CA LEU A 75 -5.02 -0.31 -10.20
C LEU A 75 -5.97 0.75 -9.59
N GLY A 76 -5.42 1.75 -8.90
CA GLY A 76 -6.19 2.87 -8.34
C GLY A 76 -6.64 2.67 -6.89
N TYR A 77 -6.21 1.61 -6.21
CA TYR A 77 -6.48 1.39 -4.79
C TYR A 77 -5.50 2.18 -3.90
N VAL A 78 -5.90 2.39 -2.64
CA VAL A 78 -4.96 2.70 -1.56
C VAL A 78 -4.69 1.38 -0.85
N ALA A 79 -3.47 0.88 -0.93
CA ALA A 79 -3.07 -0.38 -0.34
C ALA A 79 -2.25 -0.15 0.93
N PHE A 80 -2.62 -0.81 2.02
CA PHE A 80 -1.88 -0.78 3.27
C PHE A 80 -1.47 -2.19 3.67
N CYS A 81 -0.16 -2.41 3.77
CA CYS A 81 0.40 -3.66 4.30
C CYS A 81 0.52 -3.54 5.81
N ALA A 82 -0.23 -4.36 6.54
CA ALA A 82 -0.16 -4.40 7.99
C ALA A 82 1.06 -5.21 8.45
N ASP A 83 1.77 -4.69 9.45
CA ASP A 83 2.74 -5.45 10.21
C ASP A 83 2.03 -6.08 11.43
N ILE A 84 2.22 -7.36 11.65
CA ILE A 84 1.63 -8.09 12.79
C ILE A 84 2.72 -8.43 13.82
N TYR A 85 3.94 -8.69 13.36
CA TYR A 85 4.99 -9.21 14.23
C TYR A 85 5.73 -8.13 15.03
N GLY A 86 5.78 -6.92 14.51
CA GLY A 86 6.48 -5.81 15.14
C GLY A 86 7.55 -5.18 14.24
N LYS A 87 7.85 -3.92 14.51
CA LYS A 87 8.88 -3.18 13.79
C LYS A 87 10.22 -3.92 13.84
N GLY A 88 10.78 -4.20 12.69
CA GLY A 88 12.06 -4.90 12.54
C GLY A 88 12.01 -6.42 12.77
N VAL A 89 10.84 -6.97 13.14
CA VAL A 89 10.69 -8.41 13.31
C VAL A 89 10.41 -9.07 11.97
N ARG A 90 11.43 -9.71 11.40
CA ARG A 90 11.38 -10.37 10.08
C ARG A 90 12.03 -11.75 10.18
N PRO A 91 11.24 -12.78 10.49
CA PRO A 91 11.75 -14.16 10.59
C PRO A 91 12.51 -14.57 9.33
N GLN A 92 13.64 -15.25 9.53
CA GLN A 92 14.50 -15.66 8.44
C GLN A 92 14.19 -17.09 7.96
N ASP A 93 13.53 -17.88 8.80
CA ASP A 93 13.13 -19.24 8.50
C ASP A 93 11.76 -19.58 9.08
N THR A 94 11.27 -20.79 8.77
CA THR A 94 9.97 -21.28 9.21
C THR A 94 9.89 -21.55 10.72
N GLN A 95 11.00 -21.81 11.38
CA GLN A 95 11.03 -22.03 12.82
C GLN A 95 10.82 -20.71 13.55
N GLU A 96 11.56 -19.67 13.19
CA GLU A 96 11.38 -18.31 13.72
C GLU A 96 9.97 -17.79 13.42
N ALA A 97 9.49 -18.00 12.20
CA ALA A 97 8.15 -17.62 11.80
C ALA A 97 7.08 -18.30 12.66
N GLY A 98 7.25 -19.58 12.97
CA GLY A 98 6.36 -20.32 13.85
C GLY A 98 6.31 -19.75 15.27
N VAL A 99 7.45 -19.31 15.79
CA VAL A 99 7.53 -18.63 17.09
C VAL A 99 6.75 -17.32 17.09
N GLN A 100 6.92 -16.51 16.03
CA GLN A 100 6.21 -15.23 15.92
C GLN A 100 4.70 -15.45 15.75
N ALA A 101 4.29 -16.28 14.81
CA ALA A 101 2.88 -16.59 14.58
C ALA A 101 2.19 -17.16 15.82
N GLY A 102 2.91 -17.98 16.60
CA GLY A 102 2.41 -18.56 17.85
C GLY A 102 2.02 -17.53 18.91
N LYS A 103 2.66 -16.35 18.92
CA LYS A 103 2.34 -15.26 19.86
C LYS A 103 0.95 -14.69 19.60
N TYR A 104 0.49 -14.68 18.35
CA TYR A 104 -0.72 -14.00 17.89
C TYR A 104 -1.87 -14.96 17.57
N LYS A 105 -1.62 -16.26 17.51
CA LYS A 105 -2.62 -17.28 17.11
C LYS A 105 -3.91 -17.25 17.93
N ASN A 106 -3.84 -16.79 19.17
CA ASN A 106 -4.99 -16.70 20.08
C ASN A 106 -5.28 -15.27 20.53
N ASP A 107 -4.59 -14.28 19.96
CA ASP A 107 -4.76 -12.89 20.34
C ASP A 107 -5.88 -12.26 19.53
N ARG A 108 -7.04 -12.01 20.19
CA ARG A 108 -8.19 -11.33 19.55
C ARG A 108 -7.85 -9.91 19.08
N ALA A 109 -6.88 -9.23 19.71
CA ALA A 109 -6.49 -7.89 19.32
C ALA A 109 -5.90 -7.85 17.91
N VAL A 110 -5.27 -8.91 17.45
CA VAL A 110 -4.79 -9.03 16.06
C VAL A 110 -5.96 -9.09 15.09
N PHE A 111 -7.04 -9.80 15.44
CA PHE A 111 -8.24 -9.87 14.61
C PHE A 111 -9.05 -8.55 14.63
N GLU A 112 -8.92 -7.74 15.65
CA GLU A 112 -9.55 -6.41 15.70
C GLU A 112 -8.89 -5.43 14.75
N ILE A 113 -7.61 -5.62 14.42
CA ILE A 113 -6.93 -4.89 13.34
C ILE A 113 -7.58 -5.22 11.98
N GLU A 114 -7.95 -6.48 11.76
CA GLU A 114 -8.61 -6.92 10.54
C GLU A 114 -10.05 -6.43 10.41
N SER A 115 -10.74 -6.21 11.53
CA SER A 115 -12.19 -6.02 11.52
C SER A 115 -12.68 -4.58 11.49
N GLY A 116 -11.83 -3.55 11.59
CA GLY A 116 -12.48 -2.27 11.51
C GLY A 116 -11.81 -0.99 11.92
N ALA A 117 -10.58 -0.97 12.36
CA ALA A 117 -10.02 0.24 12.94
C ALA A 117 -9.25 1.14 11.95
N TYR A 118 -9.03 0.75 10.73
CA TYR A 118 -8.40 1.62 9.75
C TYR A 118 -9.45 2.36 8.91
N THR A 119 -10.08 3.33 9.54
CA THR A 119 -10.65 4.43 8.78
C THR A 119 -9.46 5.23 8.25
N PHE A 120 -9.05 4.97 7.01
CA PHE A 120 -8.20 5.90 6.30
C PHE A 120 -8.95 7.23 6.21
N LYS A 121 -8.74 8.09 7.17
CA LYS A 121 -9.13 9.48 7.01
C LYS A 121 -8.30 9.99 5.85
N SER A 122 -8.94 10.15 4.72
CA SER A 122 -8.40 10.84 3.56
C SER A 122 -7.98 12.24 3.98
N GLY A 123 -6.75 12.37 4.37
CA GLY A 123 -6.05 13.62 4.66
C GLY A 123 -4.89 13.81 3.69
N PHE A 124 -4.92 13.09 2.58
CA PHE A 124 -3.98 13.22 1.48
C PHE A 124 -4.64 13.87 0.26
#